data_9698be54733c4fdfad2bb0932202e7ac
#
_entry.id   9698be54733c4fdfad2bb0932202e7ac
#
_cell.length_a   1.000
_cell.length_b   1.000
_cell.length_c   1.000
_cell.angle_alpha   90.00
_cell.angle_beta   90.00
_cell.angle_gamma   90.00
#
_symmetry.space_group_name_H-M   'P 1'
#
loop_
_entity.id
_entity.type
_entity.pdbx_description
1 polymer ?
#
loop_
_entity_poly.entity_id
_entity_poly.type
_entity_poly.pdbx_seq_one_letter_code
_entity_poly.pdbx_strand_id
1 'polypeptide(L)'
;MLPESNSVFRYNDLIQNAIKVYDQNSNGFFDQNDYLLFFGHSTTVWRFNESTGLFNHEINLYSDSVYYFLTVNNSTNAKRISSKNIVGPSSINITSFNSFDFHELEQENLINSGRLWFGERFSALQEQIFNFSFPNLDISYPINISSSFAARSLQNSVFN
;
A
#
# COMPACT_ATOMS: atom_id res chain seq x y z
N MET A 1 0.27 7.03 -12.52
CA MET A 1 0.44 5.85 -11.62
C MET A 1 1.88 5.41 -11.71
N LEU A 2 2.55 5.26 -10.59
CA LEU A 2 3.87 4.64 -10.59
C LEU A 2 3.71 3.18 -11.03
N PRO A 3 4.59 2.66 -11.90
CA PRO A 3 4.61 1.23 -12.17
C PRO A 3 5.04 0.49 -10.90
N GLU A 4 4.67 -0.77 -10.81
CA GLU A 4 5.19 -1.64 -9.77
C GLU A 4 6.72 -1.66 -9.83
N SER A 5 7.38 -1.73 -8.67
CA SER A 5 8.84 -1.61 -8.56
C SER A 5 9.61 -2.59 -9.46
N ASN A 6 9.05 -3.78 -9.68
CA ASN A 6 9.62 -4.84 -10.51
C ASN A 6 8.96 -4.98 -11.89
N SER A 7 8.12 -4.05 -12.31
CA SER A 7 7.44 -4.13 -13.60
C SER A 7 8.44 -4.00 -14.75
N VAL A 8 8.41 -4.96 -15.67
CA VAL A 8 9.16 -4.91 -16.94
C VAL A 8 8.55 -3.86 -17.88
N PHE A 9 7.24 -3.66 -17.77
CA PHE A 9 6.51 -2.68 -18.56
C PHE A 9 6.35 -1.39 -17.77
N ARG A 10 6.74 -0.28 -18.36
CA ARG A 10 6.56 1.07 -17.79
C ARG A 10 5.72 1.90 -18.74
N TYR A 11 4.70 2.53 -18.19
CA TYR A 11 3.93 3.52 -18.94
C TYR A 11 4.82 4.73 -19.23
N ASN A 12 4.77 5.22 -20.46
CA ASN A 12 5.47 6.42 -20.90
C ASN A 12 4.58 7.65 -20.90
N ASP A 13 3.35 7.53 -20.44
CA ASP A 13 2.36 8.60 -20.40
C ASP A 13 1.44 8.45 -19.16
N LEU A 14 0.66 9.49 -18.89
CA LEU A 14 -0.31 9.52 -17.80
C LEU A 14 -1.52 8.65 -18.14
N ILE A 15 -2.00 7.93 -17.15
CA ILE A 15 -3.22 7.13 -17.25
C ILE A 15 -4.36 7.86 -16.54
N GLN A 16 -5.48 7.99 -17.24
CA GLN A 16 -6.66 8.64 -16.69
C GLN A 16 -7.30 7.80 -15.59
N ASN A 17 -7.42 8.39 -14.40
CA ASN A 17 -8.19 7.83 -13.29
C ASN A 17 -9.68 8.11 -13.45
N ALA A 18 -10.51 7.18 -12.97
CA ALA A 18 -11.94 7.43 -12.83
C ALA A 18 -12.19 8.35 -11.64
N ILE A 19 -13.05 9.34 -11.83
CA ILE A 19 -13.40 10.33 -10.82
C ILE A 19 -14.89 10.33 -10.56
N LYS A 20 -15.29 10.77 -9.37
CA LYS A 20 -16.65 11.15 -9.02
C LYS A 20 -16.65 12.61 -8.60
N VAL A 21 -17.45 13.41 -9.26
CA VAL A 21 -17.72 14.77 -8.84
C VAL A 21 -18.96 14.76 -7.95
N TYR A 22 -18.85 15.40 -6.81
CA TYR A 22 -19.98 15.63 -5.91
C TYR A 22 -20.33 17.11 -5.97
N ASP A 23 -21.50 17.40 -6.54
CA ASP A 23 -22.11 18.71 -6.65
C ASP A 23 -23.15 18.79 -5.52
N GLN A 24 -22.80 19.56 -4.47
CA GLN A 24 -23.58 19.61 -3.25
C GLN A 24 -24.96 20.27 -3.45
N ASN A 25 -25.02 21.30 -4.26
CA ASN A 25 -26.23 22.07 -4.52
C ASN A 25 -26.97 21.66 -5.80
N SER A 26 -26.42 20.68 -6.55
CA SER A 26 -26.98 20.11 -7.79
C SER A 26 -27.28 21.18 -8.85
N ASN A 27 -26.43 22.21 -8.94
CA ASN A 27 -26.58 23.27 -9.93
C ASN A 27 -25.87 23.00 -11.27
N GLY A 28 -25.07 21.92 -11.34
CA GLY A 28 -24.34 21.52 -12.53
C GLY A 28 -23.02 22.26 -12.77
N PHE A 29 -22.63 23.15 -11.86
CA PHE A 29 -21.35 23.85 -11.87
C PHE A 29 -20.49 23.36 -10.72
N PHE A 30 -19.18 23.38 -10.91
CA PHE A 30 -18.25 23.07 -9.83
C PHE A 30 -17.91 24.33 -9.06
N ASP A 31 -18.43 24.47 -7.85
CA ASP A 31 -18.33 25.68 -7.04
C ASP A 31 -17.87 25.37 -5.59
N GLN A 32 -18.05 26.38 -4.71
CA GLN A 32 -17.66 26.26 -3.31
C GLN A 32 -18.44 25.13 -2.63
N ASN A 33 -17.77 24.26 -1.89
CA ASN A 33 -18.24 23.05 -1.23
C ASN A 33 -18.45 21.82 -2.10
N ASP A 34 -18.21 21.92 -3.42
CA ASP A 34 -18.13 20.75 -4.27
C ASP A 34 -16.76 20.10 -4.16
N TYR A 35 -16.71 18.80 -4.40
CA TYR A 35 -15.48 18.06 -4.32
C TYR A 35 -15.37 16.94 -5.34
N LEU A 36 -14.15 16.56 -5.59
CA LEU A 36 -13.80 15.50 -6.51
C LEU A 36 -13.20 14.34 -5.74
N LEU A 37 -13.71 13.15 -5.99
CA LEU A 37 -13.20 11.91 -5.43
C LEU A 37 -12.55 11.06 -6.51
N PHE A 38 -11.44 10.45 -6.18
CA PHE A 38 -10.80 9.41 -6.98
C PHE A 38 -10.07 8.43 -6.08
N PHE A 39 -9.79 7.23 -6.61
CA PHE A 39 -9.00 6.26 -5.90
C PHE A 39 -7.52 6.50 -6.16
N GLY A 40 -6.77 6.79 -5.11
CA GLY A 40 -5.31 6.94 -5.13
C GLY A 40 -4.62 5.65 -4.68
N HIS A 41 -3.54 5.27 -5.37
CA HIS A 41 -2.66 4.20 -4.94
C HIS A 41 -1.56 4.75 -4.05
N SER A 42 -1.12 3.95 -3.08
CA SER A 42 0.07 4.20 -2.28
C SER A 42 1.32 3.71 -3.01
N THR A 43 2.49 4.12 -2.52
CA THR A 43 3.79 3.53 -2.88
C THR A 43 3.97 2.15 -2.28
N THR A 44 3.26 1.83 -1.20
CA THR A 44 3.18 0.49 -0.63
C THR A 44 1.92 -0.19 -1.13
N VAL A 45 2.08 -1.37 -1.71
CA VAL A 45 1.00 -2.18 -2.25
C VAL A 45 0.83 -3.44 -1.42
N TRP A 46 -0.40 -3.74 -1.03
CA TRP A 46 -0.75 -4.99 -0.36
C TRP A 46 -1.30 -6.00 -1.37
N ARG A 47 -0.79 -7.22 -1.31
CA ARG A 47 -1.23 -8.33 -2.15
C ARG A 47 -1.66 -9.50 -1.30
N PHE A 48 -2.86 -10.00 -1.56
CA PHE A 48 -3.33 -11.23 -0.96
C PHE A 48 -2.73 -12.43 -1.68
N ASN A 49 -2.12 -13.33 -0.92
CA ASN A 49 -1.59 -14.59 -1.43
C ASN A 49 -2.59 -15.70 -1.12
N GLU A 50 -3.30 -16.17 -2.12
CA GLU A 50 -4.33 -17.21 -1.97
C GLU A 50 -3.80 -18.54 -1.45
N SER A 51 -2.54 -18.87 -1.74
CA SER A 51 -1.94 -20.15 -1.31
C SER A 51 -1.61 -20.18 0.19
N THR A 52 -1.27 -19.03 0.77
CA THR A 52 -0.93 -18.92 2.19
C THR A 52 -2.07 -18.32 3.03
N GLY A 53 -3.06 -17.70 2.39
CA GLY A 53 -4.12 -16.94 3.07
C GLY A 53 -3.63 -15.67 3.76
N LEU A 54 -2.44 -15.20 3.43
CA LEU A 54 -1.80 -14.03 4.05
C LEU A 54 -1.68 -12.87 3.07
N PHE A 55 -1.60 -11.67 3.61
CA PHE A 55 -1.23 -10.49 2.85
C PHE A 55 0.27 -10.26 2.93
N ASN A 56 0.84 -9.87 1.81
CA ASN A 56 2.20 -9.37 1.72
C ASN A 56 2.17 -7.91 1.26
N HIS A 57 3.07 -7.11 1.77
CA HIS A 57 3.29 -5.74 1.28
C HIS A 57 4.51 -5.70 0.36
N GLU A 58 4.51 -4.72 -0.52
CA GLU A 58 5.61 -4.41 -1.44
C GLU A 58 5.80 -2.91 -1.45
N ILE A 59 6.98 -2.45 -1.04
CA ILE A 59 7.36 -1.03 -1.05
C ILE A 59 7.94 -0.69 -2.42
N ASN A 60 7.63 0.49 -2.94
CA ASN A 60 8.24 0.97 -4.16
C ASN A 60 9.67 1.45 -3.87
N LEU A 61 10.66 0.75 -4.43
CA LEU A 61 12.09 1.02 -4.21
C LEU A 61 12.60 2.34 -4.80
N TYR A 62 11.80 3.02 -5.62
CA TYR A 62 12.26 4.20 -6.37
C TYR A 62 11.58 5.49 -5.93
N SER A 63 10.49 5.41 -5.20
CA SER A 63 9.76 6.59 -4.76
C SER A 63 8.89 6.29 -3.54
N ASP A 64 8.89 7.19 -2.60
CA ASP A 64 8.02 7.23 -1.43
C ASP A 64 6.75 8.07 -1.64
N SER A 65 6.59 8.63 -2.84
CA SER A 65 5.50 9.53 -3.18
C SER A 65 4.83 9.18 -4.51
N VAL A 66 3.51 9.32 -4.58
CA VAL A 66 2.71 9.18 -5.80
C VAL A 66 2.07 10.52 -6.14
N TYR A 67 2.20 10.93 -7.39
CA TYR A 67 1.66 12.20 -7.86
C TYR A 67 0.46 11.98 -8.78
N TYR A 68 -0.55 12.82 -8.60
CA TYR A 68 -1.73 12.88 -9.45
C TYR A 68 -1.85 14.27 -10.05
N PHE A 69 -2.22 14.31 -11.32
CA PHE A 69 -2.38 15.57 -12.05
C PHE A 69 -3.86 15.78 -12.36
N LEU A 70 -4.38 16.93 -11.97
CA LEU A 70 -5.74 17.34 -12.30
C LEU A 70 -5.69 18.31 -13.48
N THR A 71 -6.49 18.05 -14.50
CA THR A 71 -6.66 18.94 -15.64
C THR A 71 -8.15 19.15 -15.93
N VAL A 72 -8.51 20.34 -16.38
CA VAL A 72 -9.84 20.65 -16.90
C VAL A 72 -9.73 20.75 -18.41
N ASN A 73 -10.44 19.84 -19.09
CA ASN A 73 -10.42 19.77 -20.54
C ASN A 73 -11.83 19.53 -21.07
N ASN A 74 -12.26 20.36 -21.98
CA ASN A 74 -13.60 20.27 -22.59
C ASN A 74 -13.64 19.33 -23.81
N SER A 75 -12.52 18.80 -24.26
CA SER A 75 -12.42 18.01 -25.50
C SER A 75 -12.55 16.51 -25.31
N THR A 76 -12.43 16.00 -24.06
CA THR A 76 -12.50 14.57 -23.77
C THR A 76 -13.43 14.28 -22.60
N ASN A 77 -14.19 13.20 -22.70
CA ASN A 77 -15.00 12.72 -21.57
C ASN A 77 -14.10 12.12 -20.51
N ALA A 78 -14.09 12.69 -19.33
CA ALA A 78 -13.39 12.13 -18.18
C ALA A 78 -14.02 10.78 -17.76
N LYS A 79 -13.19 9.82 -17.41
CA LYS A 79 -13.67 8.56 -16.80
C LYS A 79 -14.45 8.86 -15.53
N ARG A 80 -15.58 8.23 -15.37
CA ARG A 80 -16.45 8.39 -14.19
C ARG A 80 -16.53 7.09 -13.40
N ILE A 81 -16.56 7.24 -12.07
CA ILE A 81 -16.90 6.13 -11.19
C ILE A 81 -18.39 5.85 -11.36
N SER A 82 -18.72 4.63 -11.79
CA SER A 82 -20.11 4.20 -11.94
C SER A 82 -20.75 3.90 -10.59
N SER A 83 -22.02 4.25 -10.42
CA SER A 83 -22.80 3.82 -9.27
C SER A 83 -23.15 2.34 -9.43
N LYS A 84 -23.02 1.59 -8.34
CA LYS A 84 -23.49 0.21 -8.25
C LYS A 84 -24.66 0.16 -7.29
N ASN A 85 -25.80 -0.33 -7.77
CA ASN A 85 -26.94 -0.56 -6.91
C ASN A 85 -26.67 -1.74 -5.97
N ILE A 86 -26.97 -1.60 -4.71
CA ILE A 86 -26.97 -2.71 -3.76
C ILE A 86 -28.18 -3.57 -4.08
N VAL A 87 -27.95 -4.83 -4.47
CA VAL A 87 -29.01 -5.78 -4.81
C VAL A 87 -29.30 -6.64 -3.60
N GLY A 88 -30.39 -6.37 -2.92
CA GLY A 88 -30.92 -7.17 -1.81
C GLY A 88 -30.31 -6.89 -0.44
N PRO A 89 -30.88 -7.45 0.63
CA PRO A 89 -30.33 -7.35 1.98
C PRO A 89 -29.04 -8.16 2.11
N SER A 90 -28.11 -7.69 2.95
CA SER A 90 -26.93 -8.46 3.30
C SER A 90 -27.33 -9.76 4.00
N SER A 91 -26.90 -10.90 3.48
CA SER A 91 -27.13 -12.22 4.07
C SER A 91 -26.00 -12.68 5.00
N ILE A 92 -24.90 -11.92 5.06
CA ILE A 92 -23.71 -12.28 5.84
C ILE A 92 -23.29 -11.06 6.65
N ASN A 93 -23.14 -11.26 7.97
CA ASN A 93 -22.54 -10.30 8.87
C ASN A 93 -21.12 -10.75 9.18
N ILE A 94 -20.15 -9.91 8.83
CA ILE A 94 -18.74 -10.13 9.19
C ILE A 94 -18.50 -9.47 10.55
N THR A 95 -18.15 -10.27 11.55
CA THR A 95 -17.91 -9.83 12.92
C THR A 95 -16.41 -9.75 13.26
N SER A 96 -15.56 -10.37 12.44
CA SER A 96 -14.11 -10.37 12.61
C SER A 96 -13.41 -10.33 11.25
N PHE A 97 -12.21 -9.80 11.22
CA PHE A 97 -11.36 -9.74 10.03
C PHE A 97 -9.88 -9.81 10.44
N ASN A 98 -9.04 -10.21 9.50
CA ASN A 98 -7.61 -10.19 9.70
C ASN A 98 -7.07 -8.77 9.51
N SER A 99 -6.31 -8.29 10.48
CA SER A 99 -5.57 -7.02 10.39
C SER A 99 -4.10 -7.28 10.12
N PHE A 100 -3.44 -6.34 9.47
CA PHE A 100 -2.04 -6.44 9.06
C PHE A 100 -1.34 -5.14 9.38
N ASP A 101 -0.10 -5.27 9.80
CA ASP A 101 0.82 -4.16 9.98
C ASP A 101 2.22 -4.62 9.62
N PHE A 102 3.14 -3.69 9.35
CA PHE A 102 4.51 -3.99 9.03
C PHE A 102 5.43 -2.87 9.51
N HIS A 103 6.67 -3.23 9.75
CA HIS A 103 7.76 -2.30 9.95
C HIS A 103 8.88 -2.68 8.99
N GLU A 104 9.23 -1.78 8.09
CA GLU A 104 10.30 -1.95 7.12
C GLU A 104 10.94 -0.60 6.83
N LEU A 105 12.24 -0.50 7.03
CA LEU A 105 13.05 0.64 6.68
C LEU A 105 14.07 0.24 5.62
N GLU A 106 14.33 1.15 4.70
CA GLU A 106 15.26 0.99 3.58
C GLU A 106 16.54 1.82 3.83
N GLN A 107 17.40 1.40 4.80
CA GLN A 107 18.54 2.19 5.25
C GLN A 107 19.88 1.63 4.78
N GLU A 108 20.03 0.30 4.79
CA GLU A 108 21.31 -0.37 4.58
C GLU A 108 21.27 -1.26 3.33
N ASN A 109 22.14 -0.96 2.38
CA ASN A 109 22.33 -1.81 1.20
C ASN A 109 23.60 -2.68 1.39
N LEU A 110 23.42 -3.86 1.97
CA LEU A 110 24.56 -4.72 2.36
C LEU A 110 25.37 -5.27 1.19
N ILE A 111 24.73 -5.49 0.05
CA ILE A 111 25.35 -6.14 -1.11
C ILE A 111 25.44 -5.26 -2.34
N ASN A 112 25.08 -3.98 -2.21
CA ASN A 112 25.04 -3.02 -3.31
C ASN A 112 24.17 -3.47 -4.50
N SER A 113 23.12 -4.25 -4.23
CA SER A 113 22.24 -4.81 -5.27
C SER A 113 21.27 -3.81 -5.88
N GLY A 114 21.04 -2.68 -5.23
CA GLY A 114 20.05 -1.69 -5.60
C GLY A 114 18.58 -2.12 -5.39
N ARG A 115 18.34 -3.38 -5.00
CA ARG A 115 16.98 -3.92 -4.82
C ARG A 115 16.69 -4.43 -3.42
N LEU A 116 17.72 -4.84 -2.69
CA LEU A 116 17.58 -5.41 -1.37
C LEU A 116 18.22 -4.50 -0.36
N TRP A 117 17.38 -3.86 0.41
CA TRP A 117 17.75 -2.96 1.48
C TRP A 117 17.31 -3.55 2.82
N PHE A 118 17.93 -3.12 3.88
CA PHE A 118 17.63 -3.55 5.23
C PHE A 118 17.45 -2.33 6.12
N GLY A 119 16.70 -2.49 7.18
CA GLY A 119 16.41 -1.44 8.13
C GLY A 119 17.48 -1.31 9.20
N GLU A 120 17.12 -1.61 10.42
CA GLU A 120 17.93 -1.39 11.60
C GLU A 120 19.15 -2.30 11.66
N ARG A 121 20.24 -1.71 12.08
CA ARG A 121 21.50 -2.44 12.29
C ARG A 121 21.60 -2.92 13.74
N PHE A 122 21.84 -4.21 13.88
CA PHE A 122 22.22 -4.85 15.14
C PHE A 122 23.75 -4.88 15.24
N SER A 123 24.36 -3.90 15.88
CA SER A 123 25.81 -3.85 16.07
C SER A 123 26.18 -3.62 17.54
N ALA A 124 26.01 -2.39 18.02
CA ALA A 124 26.17 -2.03 19.42
C ALA A 124 24.88 -2.25 20.21
N LEU A 125 23.73 -2.02 19.58
CA LEU A 125 22.43 -2.36 20.13
C LEU A 125 22.08 -3.79 19.71
N GLN A 126 21.89 -4.66 20.70
CA GLN A 126 21.56 -6.07 20.50
C GLN A 126 20.06 -6.33 20.55
N GLU A 127 19.26 -5.32 20.91
CA GLU A 127 17.83 -5.40 21.07
C GLU A 127 17.15 -4.23 20.33
N GLN A 128 16.10 -4.55 19.58
CA GLN A 128 15.22 -3.58 18.90
C GLN A 128 13.78 -3.92 19.25
N ILE A 129 13.00 -2.89 19.58
CA ILE A 129 11.59 -3.05 19.97
C ILE A 129 10.71 -2.39 18.92
N PHE A 130 9.83 -3.18 18.32
CA PHE A 130 8.85 -2.72 17.36
C PHE A 130 7.44 -2.82 17.96
N ASN A 131 6.70 -1.72 17.91
CA ASN A 131 5.36 -1.65 18.47
C ASN A 131 4.32 -1.65 17.36
N PHE A 132 3.39 -2.59 17.43
CA PHE A 132 2.22 -2.68 16.54
C PHE A 132 0.95 -2.48 17.35
N SER A 133 -0.04 -1.82 16.77
CA SER A 133 -1.31 -1.55 17.45
C SER A 133 -2.47 -2.20 16.71
N PHE A 134 -3.08 -3.18 17.37
CA PHE A 134 -4.26 -3.87 16.84
C PHE A 134 -5.43 -3.67 17.83
N PRO A 135 -6.28 -2.67 17.64
CA PRO A 135 -7.42 -2.44 18.52
C PRO A 135 -8.41 -3.60 18.43
N ASN A 136 -8.95 -4.01 19.58
CA ASN A 136 -9.91 -5.12 19.71
C ASN A 136 -9.40 -6.47 19.21
N LEU A 137 -8.13 -6.76 19.46
CA LEU A 137 -7.52 -8.05 19.09
C LEU A 137 -8.27 -9.21 19.73
N ASP A 138 -8.65 -10.20 18.91
CA ASP A 138 -9.20 -11.47 19.39
C ASP A 138 -8.04 -12.43 19.70
N ILE A 139 -7.75 -12.58 21.00
CA ILE A 139 -6.63 -13.41 21.48
C ILE A 139 -6.86 -14.93 21.34
N SER A 140 -8.03 -15.36 20.89
CA SER A 140 -8.32 -16.77 20.63
C SER A 140 -7.71 -17.28 19.33
N TYR A 141 -7.24 -16.38 18.47
CA TYR A 141 -6.59 -16.72 17.21
C TYR A 141 -5.06 -16.49 17.26
N PRO A 142 -4.28 -17.26 16.51
CA PRO A 142 -2.83 -17.09 16.45
C PRO A 142 -2.43 -15.79 15.76
N ILE A 143 -1.33 -15.20 16.21
CA ILE A 143 -0.65 -14.09 15.54
C ILE A 143 0.45 -14.67 14.67
N ASN A 144 0.47 -14.31 13.39
CA ASN A 144 1.54 -14.67 12.47
C ASN A 144 2.55 -13.53 12.38
N ILE A 145 3.80 -13.82 12.66
CA ILE A 145 4.91 -12.86 12.56
C ILE A 145 5.89 -13.39 11.52
N SER A 146 6.25 -12.54 10.57
CA SER A 146 7.31 -12.80 9.60
C SER A 146 8.43 -11.78 9.79
N SER A 147 9.67 -12.24 9.82
CA SER A 147 10.83 -11.39 9.99
C SER A 147 11.91 -11.77 8.97
N SER A 148 12.61 -10.77 8.44
CA SER A 148 13.70 -10.97 7.50
C SER A 148 14.98 -10.36 8.08
N PHE A 149 16.02 -11.17 8.18
CA PHE A 149 17.32 -10.76 8.71
C PHE A 149 18.44 -11.05 7.72
N ALA A 150 19.44 -10.19 7.69
CA ALA A 150 20.66 -10.43 6.94
C ALA A 150 21.89 -10.18 7.82
N ALA A 151 22.92 -10.99 7.62
CA ALA A 151 24.22 -10.77 8.23
C ALA A 151 25.29 -10.67 7.16
N ARG A 152 26.23 -9.75 7.36
CA ARG A 152 27.47 -9.65 6.57
C ARG A 152 28.65 -9.72 7.49
N SER A 153 29.51 -10.71 7.29
CA SER A 153 30.75 -10.88 8.03
C SER A 153 31.85 -11.26 7.07
N LEU A 154 33.09 -10.91 7.41
CA LEU A 154 34.30 -11.41 6.73
C LEU A 154 34.74 -12.80 7.24
N GLN A 155 34.10 -13.27 8.30
CA GLN A 155 34.29 -14.60 8.90
C GLN A 155 32.95 -15.30 8.99
N ASN A 156 32.95 -16.61 9.22
CA ASN A 156 31.73 -17.37 9.45
C ASN A 156 30.97 -16.79 10.64
N SER A 157 29.70 -16.47 10.43
CA SER A 157 28.79 -15.98 11.45
C SER A 157 27.58 -16.89 11.57
N VAL A 158 27.06 -17.02 12.79
CA VAL A 158 25.88 -17.82 13.10
C VAL A 158 24.86 -16.91 13.79
N PHE A 159 23.63 -16.99 13.39
CA PHE A 159 22.53 -16.40 14.15
C PHE A 159 22.18 -17.33 15.31
N ASN A 160 22.21 -16.80 16.52
CA ASN A 160 21.80 -17.49 17.73
C ASN A 160 20.44 -17.03 18.17
#